data_f5b2526083b9bcf5a55f151dbb9ae361
#
_entry.id   f5b2526083b9bcf5a55f151dbb9ae361
#
_cell.length_a   1.000
_cell.length_b   1.000
_cell.length_c   1.000
_cell.angle_alpha   90.00
_cell.angle_beta   90.00
_cell.angle_gamma   90.00
#
_symmetry.space_group_name_H-M   'P 1'
#
loop_
_entity.id
_entity.type
_entity.pdbx_description
1 polymer ?
#
loop_
_entity_poly.entity_id
_entity_poly.type
_entity_poly.pdbx_seq_one_letter_code
_entity_poly.pdbx_strand_id
1 'polypeptide(L)'
;MPVAVAQADLDGCNLRYRSGMASTQTLIDLIKVELKSAGISYAQLARELDLSESSVKRMFAAGGEMPLSRIDELCRVLKTDFAELSHRLAQPTSLRLELTLQQEREVVADEKLLLMAICCLSQWRYEQVVATYRLSEAEATHALAQLDRLGIIELRPLNRYRLQVAKTFRWRPHGPVMQFFRENVMQDFFNGGFDGDAELLMLVHGQLSPGMARELRDRLQRVAEDFARQHQLDQKLPEQEKRQFTLMMGMRCWLFERFAHLQRPSAVTRALKG
;
A
#
# COMPACT_ATOMS: atom_id res chain seq x y z
N MET A 1 -52.39 -6.33 27.50
CA MET A 1 -51.06 -6.68 27.99
C MET A 1 -50.75 -8.08 27.54
N PRO A 2 -49.79 -8.31 26.63
CA PRO A 2 -48.81 -9.35 26.89
C PRO A 2 -47.38 -8.81 26.61
N VAL A 3 -46.51 -9.40 27.36
CA VAL A 3 -45.10 -9.25 27.60
C VAL A 3 -44.27 -9.45 26.35
N ALA A 4 -43.42 -8.46 26.04
CA ALA A 4 -42.31 -8.61 25.10
C ALA A 4 -41.18 -9.35 25.81
N VAL A 5 -40.87 -10.57 25.35
CA VAL A 5 -39.70 -11.34 25.77
C VAL A 5 -38.57 -11.13 24.77
N ALA A 6 -37.41 -10.82 25.33
CA ALA A 6 -36.13 -10.46 24.72
C ALA A 6 -35.69 -11.43 23.61
N GLN A 7 -35.26 -10.82 22.50
CA GLN A 7 -34.54 -11.45 21.38
C GLN A 7 -33.20 -10.75 21.20
N ALA A 8 -32.36 -10.85 22.23
CA ALA A 8 -31.07 -10.16 22.25
C ALA A 8 -29.96 -11.03 22.84
N ASP A 9 -29.66 -12.21 22.28
CA ASP A 9 -28.48 -12.96 22.74
C ASP A 9 -27.89 -13.97 21.71
N LEU A 10 -28.28 -13.94 20.44
CA LEU A 10 -27.68 -14.84 19.45
C LEU A 10 -26.64 -14.17 18.52
N ASP A 11 -26.62 -12.84 18.44
CA ASP A 11 -25.67 -12.13 17.59
C ASP A 11 -24.28 -11.95 18.25
N GLY A 12 -24.20 -11.95 19.56
CA GLY A 12 -22.93 -11.81 20.30
C GLY A 12 -22.02 -13.04 20.21
N CYS A 13 -22.59 -14.25 20.06
CA CYS A 13 -21.81 -15.49 19.98
C CYS A 13 -21.19 -15.70 18.58
N ASN A 14 -21.88 -15.26 17.53
CA ASN A 14 -21.38 -15.37 16.15
C ASN A 14 -20.26 -14.36 15.83
N LEU A 15 -20.26 -13.18 16.45
CA LEU A 15 -19.17 -12.20 16.27
C LEU A 15 -17.87 -12.65 16.96
N ARG A 16 -17.95 -13.32 18.11
CA ARG A 16 -16.75 -13.85 18.81
C ARG A 16 -16.11 -15.02 18.07
N TYR A 17 -16.89 -15.87 17.40
CA TYR A 17 -16.33 -17.00 16.64
C TYR A 17 -15.66 -16.57 15.33
N ARG A 18 -16.16 -15.54 14.64
CA ARG A 18 -15.49 -14.95 13.47
C ARG A 18 -14.21 -14.21 13.83
N SER A 19 -14.13 -13.60 15.00
CA SER A 19 -12.92 -12.93 15.48
C SER A 19 -11.78 -13.93 15.77
N GLY A 20 -12.09 -15.14 16.26
CA GLY A 20 -11.08 -16.16 16.55
C GLY A 20 -10.43 -16.79 15.31
N MET A 21 -11.19 -17.01 14.24
CA MET A 21 -10.64 -17.52 12.97
C MET A 21 -9.81 -16.45 12.24
N ALA A 22 -10.20 -15.18 12.35
CA ALA A 22 -9.42 -14.07 11.81
C ALA A 22 -8.04 -13.94 12.48
N SER A 23 -7.93 -14.25 13.78
CA SER A 23 -6.66 -14.13 14.52
C SER A 23 -5.63 -15.20 14.12
N THR A 24 -6.04 -16.44 13.85
CA THR A 24 -5.14 -17.52 13.42
C THR A 24 -4.57 -17.26 12.04
N GLN A 25 -5.41 -16.85 11.09
CA GLN A 25 -4.94 -16.49 9.75
C GLN A 25 -4.02 -15.26 9.79
N THR A 26 -4.34 -14.28 10.61
CA THR A 26 -3.51 -13.07 10.80
C THR A 26 -2.14 -13.42 11.38
N LEU A 27 -2.07 -14.38 12.33
CA LEU A 27 -0.81 -14.89 12.88
C LEU A 27 0.03 -15.59 11.80
N ILE A 28 -0.58 -16.47 11.00
CA ILE A 28 0.09 -17.15 9.90
C ILE A 28 0.64 -16.13 8.89
N ASP A 29 -0.14 -15.12 8.54
CA ASP A 29 0.28 -14.07 7.60
C ASP A 29 1.37 -13.18 8.19
N LEU A 30 1.35 -12.90 9.49
CA LEU A 30 2.43 -12.21 10.18
C LEU A 30 3.74 -13.03 10.09
N ILE A 31 3.70 -14.33 10.39
CA ILE A 31 4.87 -15.20 10.31
C ILE A 31 5.42 -15.25 8.87
N LYS A 32 4.56 -15.32 7.83
CA LYS A 32 5.01 -15.25 6.43
C LYS A 32 5.77 -13.94 6.13
N VAL A 33 5.27 -12.83 6.65
CA VAL A 33 5.91 -11.52 6.49
C VAL A 33 7.27 -11.51 7.17
N GLU A 34 7.36 -12.04 8.38
CA GLU A 34 8.64 -12.11 9.14
C GLU A 34 9.67 -13.01 8.44
N LEU A 35 9.27 -14.19 7.96
CA LEU A 35 10.14 -15.08 7.18
C LEU A 35 10.67 -14.38 5.92
N LYS A 36 9.80 -13.72 5.18
CA LYS A 36 10.19 -12.96 3.98
C LYS A 36 11.17 -11.83 4.31
N SER A 37 10.93 -11.11 5.40
CA SER A 37 11.81 -10.00 5.82
C SER A 37 13.17 -10.48 6.34
N ALA A 38 13.22 -11.67 6.96
CA ALA A 38 14.45 -12.34 7.36
C ALA A 38 15.21 -12.96 6.17
N GLY A 39 14.62 -12.96 4.96
CA GLY A 39 15.20 -13.58 3.78
C GLY A 39 15.18 -15.10 3.80
N ILE A 40 14.35 -15.72 4.68
CA ILE A 40 14.27 -17.16 4.85
C ILE A 40 13.28 -17.73 3.84
N SER A 41 13.78 -18.52 2.89
CA SER A 41 12.95 -19.26 1.95
C SER A 41 12.29 -20.48 2.59
N TYR A 42 11.19 -20.99 1.99
CA TYR A 42 10.56 -22.22 2.48
C TYR A 42 11.50 -23.43 2.41
N ALA A 43 12.44 -23.47 1.47
CA ALA A 43 13.45 -24.51 1.40
C ALA A 43 14.48 -24.42 2.56
N GLN A 44 14.84 -23.21 2.98
CA GLN A 44 15.68 -23.01 4.16
C GLN A 44 14.92 -23.34 5.44
N LEU A 45 13.68 -22.87 5.57
CA LEU A 45 12.82 -23.16 6.71
C LEU A 45 12.58 -24.67 6.87
N ALA A 46 12.39 -25.39 5.76
CA ALA A 46 12.23 -26.84 5.77
C ALA A 46 13.44 -27.57 6.39
N ARG A 47 14.65 -27.10 6.08
CA ARG A 47 15.89 -27.64 6.67
C ARG A 47 16.00 -27.34 8.16
N GLU A 48 15.67 -26.12 8.58
CA GLU A 48 15.73 -25.70 10.00
C GLU A 48 14.70 -26.43 10.87
N LEU A 49 13.55 -26.82 10.29
CA LEU A 49 12.47 -27.52 10.99
C LEU A 49 12.48 -29.04 10.79
N ASP A 50 13.48 -29.59 10.08
CA ASP A 50 13.56 -31.01 9.69
C ASP A 50 12.26 -31.50 9.00
N LEU A 51 11.78 -30.73 8.03
CA LEU A 51 10.55 -30.98 7.27
C LEU A 51 10.83 -31.00 5.76
N SER A 52 9.91 -31.60 5.01
CA SER A 52 9.89 -31.41 3.56
C SER A 52 9.36 -30.01 3.18
N GLU A 53 9.85 -29.46 2.08
CA GLU A 53 9.36 -28.17 1.58
C GLU A 53 7.85 -28.20 1.27
N SER A 54 7.32 -29.35 0.83
CA SER A 54 5.89 -29.54 0.61
C SER A 54 5.09 -29.48 1.91
N SER A 55 5.63 -29.98 3.02
CA SER A 55 5.03 -29.86 4.36
C SER A 55 4.99 -28.43 4.82
N VAL A 56 6.07 -27.67 4.62
CA VAL A 56 6.12 -26.22 4.92
C VAL A 56 5.07 -25.47 4.09
N LYS A 57 5.01 -25.69 2.79
CA LYS A 57 3.98 -25.06 1.92
C LYS A 57 2.55 -25.33 2.39
N ARG A 58 2.28 -26.58 2.78
CA ARG A 58 0.94 -26.98 3.30
C ARG A 58 0.63 -26.30 4.63
N MET A 59 1.59 -26.18 5.53
CA MET A 59 1.43 -25.52 6.83
C MET A 59 1.06 -24.04 6.68
N PHE A 60 1.57 -23.37 5.65
CA PHE A 60 1.27 -21.98 5.34
C PHE A 60 0.13 -21.78 4.32
N ALA A 61 -0.50 -22.84 3.83
CA ALA A 61 -1.65 -22.75 2.95
C ALA A 61 -2.90 -22.25 3.69
N ALA A 62 -3.88 -21.72 2.95
CA ALA A 62 -5.14 -21.28 3.53
C ALA A 62 -5.86 -22.48 4.19
N GLY A 63 -6.23 -22.34 5.46
CA GLY A 63 -6.84 -23.43 6.25
C GLY A 63 -5.85 -24.46 6.80
N GLY A 64 -4.54 -24.23 6.69
CA GLY A 64 -3.51 -25.06 7.30
C GLY A 64 -3.60 -25.01 8.84
N GLU A 65 -3.48 -26.18 9.50
CA GLU A 65 -3.37 -26.24 10.93
C GLU A 65 -1.91 -26.09 11.35
N MET A 66 -1.65 -25.22 12.33
CA MET A 66 -0.33 -24.97 12.88
C MET A 66 -0.37 -25.15 14.40
N PRO A 67 0.19 -26.27 14.92
CA PRO A 67 0.28 -26.47 16.36
C PRO A 67 1.12 -25.39 17.05
N LEU A 68 0.82 -25.07 18.31
CA LEU A 68 1.59 -24.08 19.09
C LEU A 68 3.09 -24.45 19.18
N SER A 69 3.41 -25.74 19.32
CA SER A 69 4.80 -26.20 19.30
C SER A 69 5.55 -25.81 18.02
N ARG A 70 4.85 -25.78 16.90
CA ARG A 70 5.41 -25.37 15.61
C ARG A 70 5.62 -23.86 15.54
N ILE A 71 4.76 -23.09 16.21
CA ILE A 71 4.94 -21.64 16.33
C ILE A 71 6.19 -21.33 17.16
N ASP A 72 6.44 -22.07 18.25
CA ASP A 72 7.66 -21.92 19.06
C ASP A 72 8.94 -22.23 18.26
N GLU A 73 8.91 -23.25 17.40
CA GLU A 73 10.02 -23.56 16.50
C GLU A 73 10.26 -22.44 15.47
N LEU A 74 9.19 -21.90 14.90
CA LEU A 74 9.26 -20.77 14.00
C LEU A 74 9.80 -19.51 14.69
N CYS A 75 9.40 -19.26 15.94
CA CYS A 75 9.95 -18.18 16.75
C CYS A 75 11.48 -18.32 16.91
N ARG A 76 11.97 -19.53 17.19
CA ARG A 76 13.42 -19.79 17.30
C ARG A 76 14.15 -19.51 15.98
N VAL A 77 13.61 -19.94 14.85
CA VAL A 77 14.20 -19.68 13.53
C VAL A 77 14.19 -18.18 13.20
N LEU A 78 13.15 -17.46 13.58
CA LEU A 78 13.01 -16.02 13.40
C LEU A 78 13.79 -15.19 14.44
N LYS A 79 14.38 -15.83 15.45
CA LYS A 79 15.05 -15.18 16.59
C LYS A 79 14.13 -14.19 17.31
N THR A 80 12.90 -14.57 17.53
CA THR A 80 11.85 -13.84 18.27
C THR A 80 11.22 -14.77 19.30
N ASP A 81 10.32 -14.27 20.12
CA ASP A 81 9.52 -15.08 21.04
C ASP A 81 8.01 -14.95 20.75
N PHE A 82 7.23 -15.84 21.36
CA PHE A 82 5.76 -15.82 21.18
C PHE A 82 5.10 -14.57 21.79
N ALA A 83 5.68 -13.99 22.83
CA ALA A 83 5.16 -12.77 23.45
C ALA A 83 5.32 -11.58 22.47
N GLU A 84 6.46 -11.46 21.82
CA GLU A 84 6.73 -10.46 20.78
C GLU A 84 5.80 -10.64 19.58
N LEU A 85 5.62 -11.89 19.09
CA LEU A 85 4.67 -12.19 18.03
C LEU A 85 3.22 -11.87 18.43
N SER A 86 2.82 -12.18 19.65
CA SER A 86 1.50 -11.89 20.19
C SER A 86 1.30 -10.40 20.37
N HIS A 87 2.32 -9.67 20.82
CA HIS A 87 2.28 -8.21 20.95
C HIS A 87 2.11 -7.55 19.57
N ARG A 88 2.82 -8.03 18.55
CA ARG A 88 2.66 -7.57 17.16
C ARG A 88 1.30 -7.94 16.58
N LEU A 89 0.72 -9.06 16.98
CA LEU A 89 -0.61 -9.49 16.58
C LEU A 89 -1.70 -8.67 17.28
N ALA A 90 -1.51 -8.36 18.56
CA ALA A 90 -2.45 -7.57 19.37
C ALA A 90 -2.40 -6.06 19.08
N GLN A 91 -1.28 -5.58 18.56
CA GLN A 91 -1.25 -4.28 17.91
C GLN A 91 -1.83 -4.50 16.51
N PRO A 92 -3.10 -4.14 16.25
CA PRO A 92 -3.53 -3.96 14.89
C PRO A 92 -2.61 -2.84 14.39
N THR A 93 -1.66 -3.19 13.54
CA THR A 93 -1.05 -2.20 12.68
C THR A 93 -2.22 -1.76 11.80
N SER A 94 -3.02 -0.85 12.30
CA SER A 94 -4.00 -0.14 11.49
C SER A 94 -3.14 0.64 10.51
N LEU A 95 -2.82 -0.03 9.40
CA LEU A 95 -2.06 0.56 8.33
C LEU A 95 -2.74 1.89 8.00
N ARG A 96 -1.99 2.97 8.07
CA ARG A 96 -2.54 4.31 7.91
C ARG A 96 -3.09 4.45 6.51
N LEU A 97 -4.30 4.94 6.40
CA LEU A 97 -4.94 5.25 5.12
C LEU A 97 -4.51 6.62 4.59
N GLU A 98 -4.19 7.53 5.50
CA GLU A 98 -3.75 8.91 5.21
C GLU A 98 -2.77 9.38 6.28
N LEU A 99 -1.92 10.34 5.95
CA LEU A 99 -1.13 11.09 6.92
C LEU A 99 -1.92 12.25 7.51
N THR A 100 -1.47 12.78 8.64
CA THR A 100 -1.94 14.08 9.12
C THR A 100 -1.41 15.22 8.23
N LEU A 101 -2.06 16.37 8.25
CA LEU A 101 -1.57 17.55 7.54
C LEU A 101 -0.16 17.95 7.98
N GLN A 102 0.17 17.78 9.25
CA GLN A 102 1.50 18.08 9.77
C GLN A 102 2.55 17.13 9.20
N GLN A 103 2.27 15.83 9.15
CA GLN A 103 3.17 14.85 8.54
C GLN A 103 3.38 15.11 7.05
N GLU A 104 2.32 15.46 6.30
CA GLU A 104 2.48 15.83 4.89
C GLU A 104 3.33 17.10 4.71
N ARG A 105 3.18 18.10 5.61
CA ARG A 105 4.04 19.31 5.58
C ARG A 105 5.51 18.96 5.84
N GLU A 106 5.78 18.07 6.78
CA GLU A 106 7.15 17.62 7.06
C GLU A 106 7.76 16.89 5.87
N VAL A 107 6.97 16.03 5.20
CA VAL A 107 7.43 15.31 4.00
C VAL A 107 7.75 16.26 2.85
N VAL A 108 6.90 17.28 2.62
CA VAL A 108 7.07 18.23 1.49
C VAL A 108 8.15 19.27 1.75
N ALA A 109 8.46 19.56 3.01
CA ALA A 109 9.46 20.55 3.38
C ALA A 109 10.88 20.18 2.91
N ASP A 110 11.14 18.92 2.63
CA ASP A 110 12.41 18.41 2.12
C ASP A 110 12.16 17.55 0.88
N GLU A 111 12.65 18.00 -0.28
CA GLU A 111 12.51 17.30 -1.55
C GLU A 111 13.11 15.89 -1.53
N LYS A 112 14.22 15.68 -0.79
CA LYS A 112 14.84 14.37 -0.66
C LYS A 112 13.99 13.42 0.19
N LEU A 113 13.36 13.95 1.23
CA LEU A 113 12.42 13.20 2.04
C LEU A 113 11.15 12.83 1.25
N LEU A 114 10.61 13.77 0.47
CA LEU A 114 9.45 13.52 -0.40
C LEU A 114 9.79 12.47 -1.46
N LEU A 115 10.94 12.58 -2.12
CA LEU A 115 11.42 11.60 -3.09
C LEU A 115 11.55 10.21 -2.44
N MET A 116 12.19 10.12 -1.27
CA MET A 116 12.33 8.87 -0.54
C MET A 116 10.96 8.28 -0.15
N ALA A 117 10.00 9.12 0.26
CA ALA A 117 8.63 8.68 0.56
C ALA A 117 7.95 8.08 -0.66
N ILE A 118 8.06 8.72 -1.83
CA ILE A 118 7.51 8.22 -3.10
C ILE A 118 8.14 6.87 -3.46
N CYS A 119 9.47 6.77 -3.39
CA CYS A 119 10.19 5.53 -3.68
C CYS A 119 9.78 4.41 -2.71
N CYS A 120 9.68 4.69 -1.41
CA CYS A 120 9.24 3.71 -0.42
C CYS A 120 7.79 3.25 -0.67
N LEU A 121 6.87 4.16 -0.95
CA LEU A 121 5.48 3.83 -1.27
C LEU A 121 5.37 2.98 -2.55
N SER A 122 6.26 3.21 -3.51
CA SER A 122 6.43 2.41 -4.72
C SER A 122 7.27 1.15 -4.50
N GLN A 123 7.69 0.88 -3.25
CA GLN A 123 8.44 -0.33 -2.81
C GLN A 123 9.81 -0.51 -3.51
N TRP A 124 10.47 0.60 -3.83
CA TRP A 124 11.85 0.57 -4.30
C TRP A 124 12.79 0.12 -3.17
N ARG A 125 13.82 -0.66 -3.51
CA ARG A 125 14.87 -0.99 -2.55
C ARG A 125 15.79 0.20 -2.33
N TYR A 126 16.39 0.30 -1.15
CA TYR A 126 17.32 1.36 -0.78
C TYR A 126 18.44 1.54 -1.82
N GLU A 127 19.05 0.43 -2.24
CA GLU A 127 20.14 0.42 -3.20
C GLU A 127 19.73 0.99 -4.57
N GLN A 128 18.48 0.76 -4.99
CA GLN A 128 17.94 1.31 -6.23
C GLN A 128 17.76 2.81 -6.15
N VAL A 129 17.29 3.32 -5.02
CA VAL A 129 17.13 4.78 -4.82
C VAL A 129 18.48 5.48 -4.90
N VAL A 130 19.48 4.97 -4.18
CA VAL A 130 20.84 5.54 -4.17
C VAL A 130 21.52 5.43 -5.55
N ALA A 131 21.28 4.35 -6.28
CA ALA A 131 21.82 4.17 -7.63
C ALA A 131 21.17 5.08 -8.68
N THR A 132 19.90 5.46 -8.47
CA THR A 132 19.11 6.22 -9.46
C THR A 132 19.19 7.72 -9.21
N TYR A 133 19.20 8.15 -7.96
CA TYR A 133 19.10 9.55 -7.58
C TYR A 133 20.38 10.04 -6.91
N ARG A 134 20.69 11.32 -7.06
CA ARG A 134 21.86 11.97 -6.44
C ARG A 134 21.63 12.19 -4.94
N LEU A 135 21.56 11.10 -4.20
CA LEU A 135 21.48 11.05 -2.75
C LEU A 135 22.73 10.34 -2.22
N SER A 136 23.41 10.94 -1.27
CA SER A 136 24.44 10.21 -0.51
C SER A 136 23.78 9.14 0.37
N GLU A 137 24.54 8.11 0.71
CA GLU A 137 24.05 7.06 1.62
C GLU A 137 23.60 7.64 2.98
N ALA A 138 24.28 8.67 3.47
CA ALA A 138 23.91 9.34 4.72
C ALA A 138 22.56 10.05 4.60
N GLU A 139 22.33 10.80 3.51
CA GLU A 139 21.06 11.48 3.25
C GLU A 139 19.91 10.49 3.07
N ALA A 140 20.13 9.43 2.31
CA ALA A 140 19.12 8.40 2.09
C ALA A 140 18.76 7.66 3.40
N THR A 141 19.76 7.32 4.22
CA THR A 141 19.55 6.71 5.53
C THR A 141 18.83 7.65 6.49
N HIS A 142 19.19 8.93 6.48
CA HIS A 142 18.51 9.95 7.29
C HIS A 142 17.04 10.10 6.88
N ALA A 143 16.76 10.14 5.58
CA ALA A 143 15.39 10.20 5.06
C ALA A 143 14.56 8.97 5.47
N LEU A 144 15.14 7.75 5.42
CA LEU A 144 14.46 6.54 5.93
C LEU A 144 14.14 6.66 7.42
N ALA A 145 15.08 7.15 8.25
CA ALA A 145 14.84 7.35 9.68
C ALA A 145 13.73 8.39 9.95
N GLN A 146 13.64 9.43 9.13
CA GLN A 146 12.56 10.40 9.22
C GLN A 146 11.21 9.78 8.82
N LEU A 147 11.15 8.96 7.76
CA LEU A 147 9.94 8.26 7.35
C LEU A 147 9.45 7.25 8.39
N ASP A 148 10.38 6.59 9.11
CA ASP A 148 10.10 5.72 10.23
C ASP A 148 9.46 6.50 11.38
N ARG A 149 10.07 7.64 11.78
CA ARG A 149 9.51 8.54 12.81
C ARG A 149 8.10 9.04 12.43
N LEU A 150 7.87 9.34 11.15
CA LEU A 150 6.56 9.74 10.64
C LEU A 150 5.57 8.57 10.58
N GLY A 151 6.03 7.34 10.78
CA GLY A 151 5.21 6.12 10.73
C GLY A 151 4.69 5.80 9.34
N ILE A 152 5.41 6.18 8.31
CA ILE A 152 5.16 5.79 6.91
C ILE A 152 5.77 4.42 6.64
N ILE A 153 6.92 4.17 7.22
CA ILE A 153 7.64 2.89 7.17
C ILE A 153 8.02 2.43 8.59
N GLU A 154 8.44 1.20 8.71
CA GLU A 154 9.19 0.63 9.81
C GLU A 154 10.59 0.35 9.30
N LEU A 155 11.58 1.09 9.78
CA LEU A 155 12.97 0.91 9.37
C LEU A 155 13.55 -0.35 10.01
N ARG A 156 14.30 -1.13 9.25
CA ARG A 156 14.92 -2.39 9.63
C ARG A 156 16.43 -2.39 9.36
N PRO A 157 17.18 -3.32 9.92
CA PRO A 157 18.62 -3.43 9.66
C PRO A 157 18.96 -3.45 8.16
N LEU A 158 20.12 -2.90 7.82
CA LEU A 158 20.62 -2.78 6.44
C LEU A 158 19.74 -1.89 5.54
N ASN A 159 19.17 -0.83 6.09
CA ASN A 159 18.28 0.11 5.37
C ASN A 159 17.09 -0.56 4.67
N ARG A 160 16.70 -1.76 5.12
CA ARG A 160 15.45 -2.39 4.71
C ARG A 160 14.31 -1.70 5.41
N TYR A 161 13.14 -1.75 4.83
CA TYR A 161 11.95 -1.15 5.42
C TYR A 161 10.70 -1.97 5.13
N ARG A 162 9.68 -1.74 5.93
CA ARG A 162 8.32 -2.25 5.74
C ARG A 162 7.36 -1.08 5.76
N LEU A 163 6.42 -1.04 4.82
CA LEU A 163 5.38 -0.01 4.80
C LEU A 163 4.46 -0.12 6.02
N GLN A 164 4.20 1.00 6.66
CA GLN A 164 3.22 1.17 7.75
C GLN A 164 1.92 1.85 7.27
N VAL A 165 1.77 1.95 5.95
CA VAL A 165 0.58 2.48 5.30
C VAL A 165 -0.17 1.38 4.55
N ALA A 166 -1.48 1.52 4.44
CA ALA A 166 -2.34 0.55 3.75
C ALA A 166 -2.07 0.55 2.23
N LYS A 167 -2.42 -0.55 1.55
CA LYS A 167 -2.39 -0.61 0.08
C LYS A 167 -3.30 0.45 -0.57
N THR A 168 -4.33 0.89 0.15
CA THR A 168 -5.27 1.95 -0.24
C THR A 168 -4.85 3.33 0.26
N PHE A 169 -3.60 3.47 0.71
CA PHE A 169 -3.06 4.76 1.14
C PHE A 169 -3.19 5.81 0.04
N ARG A 170 -3.56 7.01 0.45
CA ARG A 170 -3.65 8.19 -0.42
C ARG A 170 -3.11 9.42 0.28
N TRP A 171 -2.42 10.25 -0.49
CA TRP A 171 -2.19 11.63 -0.09
C TRP A 171 -3.52 12.38 -0.01
N ARG A 172 -3.65 13.31 0.92
CA ARG A 172 -4.87 14.11 1.05
C ARG A 172 -5.13 14.90 -0.25
N PRO A 173 -6.33 14.86 -0.83
CA PRO A 173 -6.62 15.54 -2.11
C PRO A 173 -6.30 17.04 -2.12
N HIS A 174 -6.41 17.68 -0.95
CA HIS A 174 -6.09 19.10 -0.73
C HIS A 174 -4.94 19.29 0.25
N GLY A 175 -4.13 18.24 0.47
CA GLY A 175 -2.98 18.26 1.36
C GLY A 175 -1.74 18.86 0.70
N PRO A 176 -0.71 19.15 1.52
CA PRO A 176 0.53 19.75 1.07
C PRO A 176 1.24 18.97 -0.04
N VAL A 177 1.26 17.65 0.03
CA VAL A 177 1.88 16.80 -1.00
C VAL A 177 1.15 16.93 -2.32
N MET A 178 -0.19 16.84 -2.34
CA MET A 178 -0.96 16.98 -3.57
C MET A 178 -0.94 18.42 -4.12
N GLN A 179 -0.72 19.42 -3.27
CA GLN A 179 -0.46 20.78 -3.71
C GLN A 179 0.89 20.88 -4.41
N PHE A 180 1.95 20.34 -3.82
CA PHE A 180 3.28 20.28 -4.43
C PHE A 180 3.23 19.60 -5.80
N PHE A 181 2.56 18.45 -5.92
CA PHE A 181 2.41 17.75 -7.19
C PHE A 181 1.72 18.59 -8.26
N ARG A 182 0.63 19.31 -7.90
CA ARG A 182 -0.08 20.18 -8.84
C ARG A 182 0.76 21.33 -9.34
N GLU A 183 1.58 21.92 -8.46
CA GLU A 183 2.37 23.10 -8.77
C GLU A 183 3.70 22.79 -9.48
N ASN A 184 4.30 21.62 -9.19
CA ASN A 184 5.67 21.33 -9.60
C ASN A 184 5.82 20.10 -10.51
N VAL A 185 4.87 19.17 -10.50
CA VAL A 185 5.04 17.85 -11.17
C VAL A 185 4.05 17.65 -12.31
N MET A 186 2.77 18.01 -12.11
CA MET A 186 1.74 17.70 -13.11
C MET A 186 1.97 18.38 -14.45
N GLN A 187 2.45 19.63 -14.45
CA GLN A 187 2.71 20.33 -15.68
C GLN A 187 3.86 19.69 -16.47
N ASP A 188 4.93 19.35 -15.80
CA ASP A 188 6.08 18.67 -16.39
C ASP A 188 5.66 17.30 -16.98
N PHE A 189 4.94 16.50 -16.20
CA PHE A 189 4.45 15.20 -16.65
C PHE A 189 3.58 15.28 -17.90
N PHE A 190 2.63 16.23 -17.96
CA PHE A 190 1.71 16.37 -19.09
C PHE A 190 2.28 17.16 -20.29
N ASN A 191 3.47 17.76 -20.16
CA ASN A 191 4.19 18.36 -21.29
C ASN A 191 4.95 17.32 -22.11
N GLY A 192 5.08 16.08 -21.66
CA GLY A 192 5.67 14.98 -22.44
C GLY A 192 4.85 14.65 -23.70
N GLY A 193 5.51 14.11 -24.71
CA GLY A 193 4.87 13.76 -25.99
C GLY A 193 3.92 12.57 -25.91
N PHE A 194 4.13 11.66 -24.95
CA PHE A 194 3.41 10.37 -24.83
C PHE A 194 3.41 9.56 -26.13
N ASP A 195 4.48 9.65 -26.90
CA ASP A 195 4.70 9.02 -28.20
C ASP A 195 5.77 7.89 -28.16
N GLY A 196 6.32 7.64 -26.98
CA GLY A 196 7.25 6.54 -26.74
C GLY A 196 6.56 5.18 -26.67
N ASP A 197 7.36 4.12 -26.82
CA ASP A 197 6.88 2.74 -26.69
C ASP A 197 6.28 2.51 -25.29
N ALA A 198 5.03 2.02 -25.26
CA ALA A 198 4.22 1.82 -24.05
C ALA A 198 3.80 3.11 -23.30
N GLU A 199 3.97 4.28 -23.90
CA GLU A 199 3.40 5.53 -23.38
C GLU A 199 1.96 5.73 -23.85
N LEU A 200 1.16 6.39 -23.04
CA LEU A 200 -0.24 6.61 -23.35
C LEU A 200 -0.80 7.86 -22.65
N LEU A 201 -1.34 8.78 -23.44
CA LEU A 201 -2.19 9.86 -22.93
C LEU A 201 -3.58 9.75 -23.55
N MET A 202 -4.60 9.65 -22.73
CA MET A 202 -5.99 9.63 -23.17
C MET A 202 -6.80 10.70 -22.47
N LEU A 203 -7.59 11.44 -23.24
CA LEU A 203 -8.64 12.31 -22.74
C LEU A 203 -10.00 11.76 -23.18
N VAL A 204 -10.82 11.34 -22.22
CA VAL A 204 -12.17 10.84 -22.47
C VAL A 204 -13.16 11.71 -21.70
N HIS A 205 -14.17 12.21 -22.39
CA HIS A 205 -15.21 13.03 -21.81
C HIS A 205 -16.59 12.42 -22.07
N GLY A 206 -17.43 12.35 -21.04
CA GLY A 206 -18.76 11.75 -21.17
C GLY A 206 -19.60 11.93 -19.91
N GLN A 207 -20.82 11.41 -19.96
CA GLN A 207 -21.75 11.43 -18.82
C GLN A 207 -21.92 10.00 -18.29
N LEU A 208 -21.74 9.83 -17.00
CA LEU A 208 -21.92 8.55 -16.31
C LEU A 208 -22.97 8.71 -15.21
N SER A 209 -23.71 7.63 -14.96
CA SER A 209 -24.50 7.56 -13.74
C SER A 209 -23.59 7.48 -12.51
N PRO A 210 -24.05 7.92 -11.32
CA PRO A 210 -23.25 7.82 -10.09
C PRO A 210 -22.80 6.38 -9.77
N GLY A 211 -23.62 5.36 -10.11
CA GLY A 211 -23.27 3.96 -9.95
C GLY A 211 -22.09 3.54 -10.84
N MET A 212 -22.19 3.84 -12.14
CA MET A 212 -21.14 3.55 -13.10
C MET A 212 -19.84 4.34 -12.83
N ALA A 213 -19.95 5.57 -12.35
CA ALA A 213 -18.79 6.36 -11.95
C ALA A 213 -18.02 5.69 -10.77
N ARG A 214 -18.74 5.15 -9.78
CA ARG A 214 -18.12 4.37 -8.68
C ARG A 214 -17.46 3.10 -9.19
N GLU A 215 -18.13 2.34 -10.04
CA GLU A 215 -17.58 1.12 -10.61
C GLU A 215 -16.32 1.38 -11.45
N LEU A 216 -16.33 2.44 -12.28
CA LEU A 216 -15.17 2.82 -13.06
C LEU A 216 -13.99 3.27 -12.17
N ARG A 217 -14.26 4.03 -11.10
CA ARG A 217 -13.24 4.38 -10.10
C ARG A 217 -12.58 3.12 -9.52
N ASP A 218 -13.37 2.11 -9.17
CA ASP A 218 -12.85 0.87 -8.59
C ASP A 218 -12.05 0.06 -9.61
N ARG A 219 -12.38 0.14 -10.91
CA ARG A 219 -11.56 -0.43 -11.99
C ARG A 219 -10.22 0.31 -12.15
N LEU A 220 -10.22 1.64 -12.11
CA LEU A 220 -8.99 2.44 -12.14
C LEU A 220 -8.08 2.15 -10.96
N GLN A 221 -8.65 1.94 -9.78
CA GLN A 221 -7.89 1.53 -8.60
C GLN A 221 -7.23 0.17 -8.80
N ARG A 222 -7.93 -0.81 -9.39
CA ARG A 222 -7.34 -2.12 -9.74
C ARG A 222 -6.18 -1.99 -10.74
N VAL A 223 -6.29 -1.10 -11.72
CA VAL A 223 -5.18 -0.85 -12.66
C VAL A 223 -3.94 -0.34 -11.91
N ALA A 224 -4.09 0.56 -10.94
CA ALA A 224 -2.97 1.02 -10.11
C ALA A 224 -2.36 -0.11 -9.25
N GLU A 225 -3.20 -0.99 -8.70
CA GLU A 225 -2.74 -2.17 -7.94
C GLU A 225 -2.01 -3.17 -8.82
N ASP A 226 -2.48 -3.37 -10.06
CA ASP A 226 -1.82 -4.23 -11.05
C ASP A 226 -0.45 -3.68 -11.46
N PHE A 227 -0.35 -2.37 -11.69
CA PHE A 227 0.92 -1.69 -11.95
C PHE A 227 1.92 -1.89 -10.78
N ALA A 228 1.48 -1.66 -9.54
CA ALA A 228 2.31 -1.86 -8.36
C ALA A 228 2.76 -3.32 -8.20
N ARG A 229 1.89 -4.29 -8.51
CA ARG A 229 2.22 -5.71 -8.48
C ARG A 229 3.24 -6.07 -9.55
N GLN A 230 3.06 -5.58 -10.78
CA GLN A 230 4.00 -5.83 -11.87
C GLN A 230 5.37 -5.24 -11.57
N HIS A 231 5.41 -4.01 -11.05
CA HIS A 231 6.65 -3.39 -10.57
C HIS A 231 7.42 -4.30 -9.60
N GLN A 232 6.72 -4.92 -8.62
CA GLN A 232 7.36 -5.84 -7.67
C GLN A 232 7.90 -7.13 -8.34
N LEU A 233 7.18 -7.67 -9.31
CA LEU A 233 7.63 -8.85 -10.06
C LEU A 233 8.89 -8.54 -10.85
N ASP A 234 8.91 -7.40 -11.51
CA ASP A 234 10.01 -6.96 -12.36
C ASP A 234 11.25 -6.48 -11.58
N GLN A 235 11.14 -6.32 -10.23
CA GLN A 235 12.31 -6.08 -9.36
C GLN A 235 13.40 -7.17 -9.48
N LYS A 236 13.05 -8.35 -9.97
CA LYS A 236 13.99 -9.47 -10.17
C LYS A 236 14.76 -9.38 -11.49
N LEU A 237 14.31 -8.55 -12.41
CA LEU A 237 14.96 -8.37 -13.71
C LEU A 237 16.22 -7.52 -13.57
N PRO A 238 17.22 -7.68 -14.47
CA PRO A 238 18.36 -6.79 -14.59
C PRO A 238 17.93 -5.34 -14.84
N GLU A 239 18.72 -4.36 -14.37
CA GLU A 239 18.37 -2.93 -14.54
C GLU A 239 18.25 -2.52 -16.02
N GLN A 240 19.03 -3.13 -16.92
CA GLN A 240 19.02 -2.86 -18.37
C GLN A 240 17.71 -3.27 -19.04
N GLU A 241 16.96 -4.19 -18.45
CA GLU A 241 15.68 -4.67 -18.96
C GLU A 241 14.48 -3.88 -18.41
N LYS A 242 14.74 -2.87 -17.55
CA LYS A 242 13.70 -2.08 -16.90
C LYS A 242 13.74 -0.63 -17.39
N ARG A 243 12.57 -0.04 -17.52
CA ARG A 243 12.38 1.39 -17.71
C ARG A 243 11.53 1.95 -16.58
N GLN A 244 11.74 3.21 -16.24
CA GLN A 244 10.92 3.88 -15.26
C GLN A 244 9.64 4.40 -15.91
N PHE A 245 8.50 3.95 -15.40
CA PHE A 245 7.19 4.43 -15.80
C PHE A 245 6.50 5.08 -14.61
N THR A 246 5.83 6.20 -14.85
CA THR A 246 4.93 6.83 -13.88
C THR A 246 3.52 6.75 -14.41
N LEU A 247 2.61 6.15 -13.66
CA LEU A 247 1.19 6.10 -13.99
C LEU A 247 0.45 7.18 -13.21
N MET A 248 -0.12 8.16 -13.92
CA MET A 248 -0.96 9.19 -13.33
C MET A 248 -2.39 9.03 -13.84
N MET A 249 -3.33 8.85 -12.93
CA MET A 249 -4.74 8.67 -13.26
C MET A 249 -5.59 9.62 -12.44
N GLY A 250 -6.59 10.23 -13.09
CA GLY A 250 -7.54 11.08 -12.41
C GLY A 250 -8.91 11.03 -13.08
N MET A 251 -9.96 10.93 -12.26
CA MET A 251 -11.35 11.03 -12.72
C MET A 251 -12.11 11.93 -11.74
N ARG A 252 -12.78 12.92 -12.28
CA ARG A 252 -13.65 13.82 -11.48
C ARG A 252 -14.86 14.26 -12.28
N CYS A 253 -15.90 14.64 -11.60
CA CYS A 253 -17.00 15.39 -12.20
C CYS A 253 -16.49 16.79 -12.58
N TRP A 254 -16.38 17.06 -13.88
CA TRP A 254 -15.80 18.29 -14.36
C TRP A 254 -16.29 18.63 -15.76
N LEU A 255 -16.62 19.89 -15.94
CA LEU A 255 -16.86 20.50 -17.26
C LEU A 255 -15.68 21.44 -17.55
N PHE A 256 -15.22 21.44 -18.81
CA PHE A 256 -14.08 22.25 -19.22
C PHE A 256 -14.33 23.74 -18.91
N GLU A 257 -13.64 24.28 -17.93
CA GLU A 257 -13.77 25.67 -17.49
C GLU A 257 -13.42 26.64 -18.61
N ARG A 258 -12.45 26.28 -19.46
CA ARG A 258 -12.07 27.05 -20.65
C ARG A 258 -13.26 27.30 -21.59
N PHE A 259 -14.24 26.41 -21.60
CA PHE A 259 -15.45 26.48 -22.42
C PHE A 259 -16.69 26.88 -21.64
N ALA A 260 -16.55 27.42 -20.42
CA ALA A 260 -17.67 27.79 -19.56
C ALA A 260 -18.62 28.80 -20.27
N HIS A 261 -18.06 29.71 -21.07
CA HIS A 261 -18.85 30.71 -21.84
C HIS A 261 -19.72 30.09 -22.95
N LEU A 262 -19.45 28.85 -23.35
CA LEU A 262 -20.24 28.09 -24.34
C LEU A 262 -21.28 27.18 -23.68
N GLN A 263 -21.28 27.08 -22.36
CA GLN A 263 -22.19 26.19 -21.63
C GLN A 263 -23.57 26.82 -21.48
N ARG A 264 -24.62 26.03 -21.67
CA ARG A 264 -25.97 26.47 -21.37
C ARG A 264 -26.21 26.50 -19.86
N PRO A 265 -26.95 27.50 -19.31
CA PRO A 265 -27.19 27.60 -17.86
C PRO A 265 -27.72 26.31 -17.20
N SER A 266 -28.55 25.55 -17.92
CA SER A 266 -29.09 24.27 -17.43
C SER A 266 -28.05 23.15 -17.27
N ALA A 267 -26.91 23.25 -17.96
CA ALA A 267 -25.82 22.25 -17.85
C ALA A 267 -24.98 22.48 -16.59
N VAL A 268 -24.73 23.73 -16.20
CA VAL A 268 -23.97 24.10 -15.00
C VAL A 268 -24.70 23.64 -13.74
N THR A 269 -26.01 23.79 -13.67
CA THR A 269 -26.82 23.39 -12.50
C THR A 269 -26.79 21.87 -12.26
N ARG A 270 -26.65 21.06 -13.31
CA ARG A 270 -26.53 19.58 -13.17
C ARG A 270 -25.16 19.11 -12.68
N ALA A 271 -24.10 19.79 -13.07
CA ALA A 271 -22.74 19.43 -12.68
C ALA A 271 -22.42 19.75 -11.20
N LEU A 272 -23.12 20.73 -10.62
CA LEU A 272 -22.93 21.16 -9.22
C LEU A 272 -23.76 20.36 -8.20
N LYS A 273 -24.72 19.53 -8.65
CA LYS A 273 -25.62 18.75 -7.79
C LYS A 273 -25.25 17.26 -7.69
N GLY A 274 -24.18 16.82 -8.28
CA GLY A 274 -23.63 15.47 -8.18
C GLY A 274 -22.34 15.43 -7.39
#